data_c909653ce37327d49817f41497696671
#
_entry.id   c909653ce37327d49817f41497696671
#
_cell.length_a   1.000
_cell.length_b   1.000
_cell.length_c   1.000
_cell.angle_alpha   90.00
_cell.angle_beta   90.00
_cell.angle_gamma   90.00
#
_symmetry.space_group_name_H-M   'P 1'
#
loop_
_entity.id
_entity.type
_entity.pdbx_description
1 polymer ?
#
loop_
_entity_poly.entity_id
_entity_poly.type
_entity_poly.pdbx_seq_one_letter_code
_entity_poly.pdbx_strand_id
1 'polypeptide(L)'
;TGDTGPTGPTGATGVTGDTGPTGPTGATGGTGPTGATGITGATGGTGPTGATGITGATGASGPTDTALYAGNTTGPTIITIAGGTNIALPSNQNINGFTPNGSNDTFTVQQTGKYYITYQVNTTTALLVSTRLWLNGSTAIPGSIQSSAVSTTFMSNTVIVNLTAGNTISLQFFGAVVTAILIGGGATGASLTIIRLS
;
A
#
# COMPACT_ATOMS: atom_id res chain seq x y z
N THR A 1 -7.51 -3.63 -14.81
CA THR A 1 -8.13 -4.18 -13.60
C THR A 1 -7.49 -5.54 -13.37
N GLY A 2 -6.55 -5.64 -12.41
CA GLY A 2 -5.98 -6.91 -12.02
C GLY A 2 -7.04 -7.77 -11.34
N ASP A 3 -7.03 -9.08 -11.61
CA ASP A 3 -7.95 -10.02 -11.00
C ASP A 3 -7.71 -10.09 -9.49
N THR A 4 -8.81 -10.24 -8.72
CA THR A 4 -8.73 -10.50 -7.29
C THR A 4 -7.92 -11.77 -7.06
N GLY A 5 -6.88 -11.70 -6.21
CA GLY A 5 -6.08 -12.87 -5.88
C GLY A 5 -6.95 -14.00 -5.34
N PRO A 6 -6.56 -15.28 -5.54
CA PRO A 6 -7.34 -16.42 -5.09
C PRO A 6 -7.49 -16.40 -3.56
N THR A 7 -8.67 -16.84 -3.09
CA THR A 7 -8.93 -17.04 -1.66
C THR A 7 -7.92 -18.02 -1.10
N GLY A 8 -7.33 -17.72 0.04
CA GLY A 8 -6.39 -18.61 0.72
C GLY A 8 -7.04 -19.98 1.02
N PRO A 9 -6.26 -21.07 1.09
CA PRO A 9 -6.78 -22.41 1.36
C PRO A 9 -7.43 -22.45 2.76
N THR A 10 -8.49 -23.23 2.86
CA THR A 10 -9.15 -23.52 4.14
C THR A 10 -8.14 -24.19 5.08
N GLY A 11 -8.10 -23.78 6.35
CA GLY A 11 -7.24 -24.40 7.36
C GLY A 11 -7.53 -25.90 7.48
N ALA A 12 -6.48 -26.68 7.78
CA ALA A 12 -6.62 -28.12 7.98
C ALA A 12 -7.56 -28.42 9.16
N THR A 13 -8.37 -29.48 9.00
CA THR A 13 -9.23 -29.97 10.09
C THR A 13 -8.35 -30.45 11.25
N GLY A 14 -8.69 -30.07 12.48
CA GLY A 14 -7.99 -30.50 13.67
C GLY A 14 -7.99 -32.03 13.79
N VAL A 15 -6.89 -32.59 14.31
CA VAL A 15 -6.78 -34.03 14.57
C VAL A 15 -7.81 -34.47 15.61
N THR A 16 -8.34 -35.70 15.46
CA THR A 16 -9.24 -36.30 16.43
C THR A 16 -8.46 -36.48 17.75
N GLY A 17 -9.06 -36.14 18.89
CA GLY A 17 -8.45 -36.31 20.20
C GLY A 17 -8.18 -37.80 20.49
N ASP A 18 -7.10 -38.05 21.26
CA ASP A 18 -6.72 -39.41 21.66
C ASP A 18 -7.81 -40.07 22.51
N THR A 19 -7.92 -41.39 22.37
CA THR A 19 -8.83 -42.19 23.22
C THR A 19 -8.36 -42.12 24.67
N GLY A 20 -9.24 -41.82 25.62
CA GLY A 20 -8.94 -41.76 27.00
C GLY A 20 -8.36 -43.08 27.56
N PRO A 21 -7.50 -43.03 28.58
CA PRO A 21 -6.88 -44.25 29.16
C PRO A 21 -7.93 -45.14 29.76
N THR A 22 -7.69 -46.45 29.65
CA THR A 22 -8.53 -47.49 30.26
C THR A 22 -8.48 -47.32 31.80
N GLY A 23 -9.61 -47.38 32.45
CA GLY A 23 -9.70 -47.23 33.89
C GLY A 23 -8.91 -48.36 34.62
N PRO A 24 -8.39 -48.06 35.85
CA PRO A 24 -7.60 -49.05 36.61
C PRO A 24 -8.43 -50.27 36.96
N THR A 25 -7.79 -51.44 36.89
CA THR A 25 -8.36 -52.71 37.32
C THR A 25 -8.71 -52.63 38.80
N GLY A 26 -9.93 -53.01 39.18
CA GLY A 26 -10.40 -53.01 40.53
C GLY A 26 -9.54 -53.93 41.42
N ALA A 27 -9.31 -53.53 42.71
CA ALA A 27 -8.52 -54.32 43.69
C ALA A 27 -9.14 -55.71 43.89
N THR A 28 -8.27 -56.72 43.93
CA THR A 28 -8.66 -58.11 44.21
C THR A 28 -9.19 -58.18 45.61
N GLY A 29 -10.44 -58.55 45.79
CA GLY A 29 -11.03 -58.77 47.12
C GLY A 29 -10.44 -60.02 47.82
N GLY A 30 -10.30 -59.97 49.13
CA GLY A 30 -9.83 -61.11 49.92
C GLY A 30 -10.68 -62.37 49.74
N THR A 31 -10.05 -63.53 49.90
CA THR A 31 -10.60 -64.87 49.61
C THR A 31 -11.85 -65.11 50.44
N GLY A 32 -13.03 -64.94 49.79
CA GLY A 32 -14.32 -65.31 50.28
C GLY A 32 -14.93 -66.34 49.29
N PRO A 33 -16.03 -67.08 49.65
CA PRO A 33 -16.64 -67.95 48.68
C PRO A 33 -16.99 -67.18 47.44
N THR A 34 -16.69 -67.71 46.28
CA THR A 34 -16.69 -67.11 44.93
C THR A 34 -17.77 -66.05 44.75
N GLY A 35 -17.32 -64.75 44.84
CA GLY A 35 -18.17 -63.61 44.58
C GLY A 35 -18.47 -63.46 43.05
N ALA A 36 -19.65 -63.00 42.72
CA ALA A 36 -20.03 -62.74 41.35
C ALA A 36 -19.00 -61.83 40.61
N THR A 37 -18.73 -62.18 39.37
CA THR A 37 -17.82 -61.37 38.54
C THR A 37 -18.32 -59.95 38.49
N GLY A 38 -17.49 -58.97 38.89
CA GLY A 38 -17.81 -57.54 38.83
C GLY A 38 -18.16 -57.14 37.35
N ILE A 39 -19.13 -56.27 37.22
CA ILE A 39 -19.50 -55.69 35.92
C ILE A 39 -18.31 -54.94 35.35
N THR A 40 -18.05 -55.10 34.07
CA THR A 40 -17.04 -54.33 33.32
C THR A 40 -17.32 -52.84 33.47
N GLY A 41 -16.32 -52.04 33.85
CA GLY A 41 -16.48 -50.59 33.94
C GLY A 41 -16.95 -50.02 32.62
N ALA A 42 -17.76 -48.98 32.69
CA ALA A 42 -18.25 -48.26 31.49
C ALA A 42 -17.07 -47.74 30.69
N THR A 43 -17.14 -47.87 29.37
CA THR A 43 -16.17 -47.27 28.43
C THR A 43 -16.23 -45.74 28.59
N GLY A 44 -15.09 -45.11 28.72
CA GLY A 44 -15.01 -43.64 28.77
C GLY A 44 -15.65 -43.01 27.53
N GLY A 45 -16.37 -41.91 27.72
CA GLY A 45 -16.99 -41.19 26.58
C GLY A 45 -15.94 -40.71 25.61
N THR A 46 -16.28 -40.70 24.32
CA THR A 46 -15.45 -40.12 23.27
C THR A 46 -15.23 -38.66 23.59
N GLY A 47 -13.98 -38.16 23.52
CA GLY A 47 -13.64 -36.76 23.73
C GLY A 47 -14.35 -35.87 22.71
N PRO A 48 -14.59 -34.58 23.02
CA PRO A 48 -15.22 -33.64 22.09
C PRO A 48 -14.35 -33.50 20.87
N THR A 49 -14.99 -33.32 19.70
CA THR A 49 -14.32 -33.00 18.44
C THR A 49 -13.54 -31.68 18.62
N GLY A 50 -12.30 -31.65 18.17
CA GLY A 50 -11.49 -30.45 18.19
C GLY A 50 -12.17 -29.27 17.46
N ALA A 51 -11.95 -28.05 17.93
CA ALA A 51 -12.48 -26.86 17.30
C ALA A 51 -11.97 -26.73 15.85
N THR A 52 -12.84 -26.31 14.95
CA THR A 52 -12.43 -25.99 13.57
C THR A 52 -11.38 -24.90 13.59
N GLY A 53 -10.29 -25.06 12.84
CA GLY A 53 -9.27 -24.03 12.67
C GLY A 53 -9.86 -22.72 12.16
N ILE A 54 -9.29 -21.59 12.58
CA ILE A 54 -9.69 -20.27 12.06
C ILE A 54 -9.40 -20.19 10.57
N THR A 55 -10.27 -19.50 9.84
CA THR A 55 -10.03 -19.18 8.42
C THR A 55 -8.71 -18.41 8.29
N GLY A 56 -7.88 -18.80 7.34
CA GLY A 56 -6.64 -18.09 7.05
C GLY A 56 -6.91 -16.61 6.75
N ALA A 57 -5.96 -15.73 7.08
CA ALA A 57 -6.05 -14.32 6.73
C ALA A 57 -6.16 -14.15 5.21
N THR A 58 -6.98 -13.20 4.77
CA THR A 58 -7.04 -12.80 3.35
C THR A 58 -5.64 -12.36 2.91
N GLY A 59 -5.19 -12.83 1.76
CA GLY A 59 -3.92 -12.41 1.18
C GLY A 59 -3.85 -10.88 1.08
N ALA A 60 -2.66 -10.31 1.22
CA ALA A 60 -2.47 -8.88 1.03
C ALA A 60 -2.88 -8.48 -0.38
N SER A 61 -3.60 -7.36 -0.50
CA SER A 61 -3.94 -6.79 -1.81
C SER A 61 -2.64 -6.52 -2.58
N GLY A 62 -2.66 -6.80 -3.88
CA GLY A 62 -1.51 -6.56 -4.74
C GLY A 62 -1.10 -5.09 -4.79
N PRO A 63 0.11 -4.76 -5.23
CA PRO A 63 0.63 -3.39 -5.27
C PRO A 63 -0.19 -2.43 -6.14
N THR A 64 -1.01 -2.96 -7.05
CA THR A 64 -1.86 -2.16 -7.96
C THR A 64 -3.07 -1.53 -7.30
N ASP A 65 -3.44 -1.94 -6.07
CA ASP A 65 -4.61 -1.38 -5.36
C ASP A 65 -4.35 0.03 -4.80
N THR A 66 -3.08 0.41 -4.62
CA THR A 66 -2.69 1.74 -4.14
C THR A 66 -1.89 2.44 -5.23
N ALA A 67 -2.56 3.28 -5.98
CA ALA A 67 -1.97 4.01 -7.07
C ALA A 67 -2.59 5.40 -7.22
N LEU A 68 -1.80 6.33 -7.75
CA LEU A 68 -2.22 7.67 -8.11
C LEU A 68 -1.74 7.99 -9.52
N TYR A 69 -2.64 8.49 -10.33
CA TYR A 69 -2.33 9.30 -11.50
C TYR A 69 -3.05 10.64 -11.37
N ALA A 70 -2.32 11.71 -11.52
CA ALA A 70 -2.87 13.07 -11.57
C ALA A 70 -2.12 13.88 -12.62
N GLY A 71 -2.85 14.67 -13.40
CA GLY A 71 -2.29 15.47 -14.49
C GLY A 71 -2.77 16.90 -14.48
N ASN A 72 -2.15 17.70 -15.33
CA ASN A 72 -2.62 19.02 -15.71
C ASN A 72 -2.63 19.13 -17.24
N THR A 73 -3.81 19.32 -17.80
CA THR A 73 -4.05 19.43 -19.25
C THR A 73 -4.63 20.80 -19.63
N THR A 74 -4.74 21.70 -18.66
CA THR A 74 -5.36 23.02 -18.87
C THR A 74 -4.38 24.08 -19.36
N GLY A 75 -3.06 23.87 -19.14
CA GLY A 75 -2.02 24.81 -19.56
C GLY A 75 -1.94 26.09 -18.71
N PRO A 76 -1.94 25.97 -17.35
CA PRO A 76 -1.89 27.15 -16.51
C PRO A 76 -0.55 27.87 -16.62
N THR A 77 -0.58 29.18 -16.32
CA THR A 77 0.61 29.98 -16.07
C THR A 77 0.99 29.82 -14.61
N ILE A 78 2.25 29.45 -14.35
CA ILE A 78 2.80 29.25 -13.00
C ILE A 78 3.96 30.25 -12.83
N ILE A 79 3.85 31.11 -11.83
CA ILE A 79 4.96 31.97 -11.41
C ILE A 79 5.78 31.17 -10.40
N THR A 80 6.99 30.81 -10.78
CA THR A 80 7.88 30.08 -9.91
C THR A 80 8.64 31.02 -8.98
N ILE A 81 8.93 30.56 -7.77
CA ILE A 81 9.80 31.23 -6.82
C ILE A 81 11.04 30.37 -6.55
N ALA A 82 12.15 30.99 -6.18
CA ALA A 82 13.40 30.28 -5.95
C ALA A 82 13.27 29.15 -4.92
N GLY A 83 12.46 29.32 -3.89
CA GLY A 83 12.20 28.32 -2.83
C GLY A 83 11.33 27.14 -3.27
N GLY A 84 10.58 27.31 -4.34
CA GLY A 84 9.71 26.27 -4.92
C GLY A 84 8.24 26.71 -5.02
N THR A 85 7.59 26.28 -6.09
CA THR A 85 6.15 26.48 -6.34
C THR A 85 5.54 25.14 -6.74
N ASN A 86 4.49 24.72 -6.05
CA ASN A 86 3.77 23.49 -6.37
C ASN A 86 3.06 23.61 -7.72
N ILE A 87 3.02 22.50 -8.44
CA ILE A 87 2.29 22.34 -9.69
C ILE A 87 0.96 21.64 -9.39
N ALA A 88 -0.14 22.33 -9.60
CA ALA A 88 -1.47 21.72 -9.45
C ALA A 88 -1.74 20.70 -10.55
N LEU A 89 -2.35 19.57 -10.20
CA LEU A 89 -2.64 18.43 -11.07
C LEU A 89 -4.14 18.05 -11.00
N PRO A 90 -5.05 18.94 -11.39
CA PRO A 90 -6.49 18.72 -11.21
C PRO A 90 -7.13 17.81 -12.27
N SER A 91 -6.40 17.47 -13.35
CA SER A 91 -6.96 16.78 -14.50
C SER A 91 -6.72 15.28 -14.49
N ASN A 92 -7.70 14.50 -14.97
CA ASN A 92 -7.59 13.06 -15.22
C ASN A 92 -7.12 12.27 -13.98
N GLN A 93 -7.57 12.66 -12.80
CA GLN A 93 -7.18 12.02 -11.56
C GLN A 93 -7.77 10.60 -11.47
N ASN A 94 -6.89 9.62 -11.25
CA ASN A 94 -7.23 8.26 -10.86
C ASN A 94 -6.47 7.99 -9.56
N ILE A 95 -7.19 8.02 -8.43
CA ILE A 95 -6.58 8.05 -7.11
C ILE A 95 -7.18 6.93 -6.24
N ASN A 96 -6.32 6.03 -5.77
CA ASN A 96 -6.64 5.04 -4.76
C ASN A 96 -5.51 4.98 -3.72
N GLY A 97 -5.84 5.14 -2.44
CA GLY A 97 -4.87 5.15 -1.35
C GLY A 97 -4.10 6.46 -1.17
N PHE A 98 -4.58 7.55 -1.76
CA PHE A 98 -4.07 8.92 -1.58
C PHE A 98 -5.23 9.90 -1.40
N THR A 99 -4.95 11.04 -0.76
CA THR A 99 -5.92 12.15 -0.63
C THR A 99 -5.30 13.42 -1.17
N PRO A 100 -5.87 14.05 -2.21
CA PRO A 100 -5.44 15.35 -2.69
C PRO A 100 -5.89 16.45 -1.72
N ASN A 101 -5.12 17.54 -1.64
CA ASN A 101 -5.58 18.76 -0.99
C ASN A 101 -6.56 19.55 -1.89
N GLY A 102 -7.14 20.63 -1.35
CA GLY A 102 -8.11 21.45 -2.09
C GLY A 102 -7.55 22.13 -3.36
N SER A 103 -6.23 22.33 -3.46
CA SER A 103 -5.56 22.89 -4.63
C SER A 103 -5.12 21.84 -5.64
N ASN A 104 -5.27 20.56 -5.36
CA ASN A 104 -4.80 19.44 -6.17
C ASN A 104 -3.29 19.49 -6.50
N ASP A 105 -2.48 20.01 -5.59
CA ASP A 105 -1.04 20.18 -5.75
C ASP A 105 -0.21 19.39 -4.73
N THR A 106 -0.89 18.77 -3.76
CA THR A 106 -0.30 17.99 -2.68
C THR A 106 -1.16 16.76 -2.40
N PHE A 107 -0.52 15.60 -2.33
CA PHE A 107 -1.19 14.31 -2.19
C PHE A 107 -0.71 13.62 -0.92
N THR A 108 -1.62 13.27 -0.01
CA THR A 108 -1.34 12.57 1.24
C THR A 108 -1.38 11.06 1.04
N VAL A 109 -0.33 10.37 1.42
CA VAL A 109 -0.19 8.91 1.38
C VAL A 109 -1.03 8.29 2.50
N GLN A 110 -1.87 7.31 2.18
CA GLN A 110 -2.74 6.63 3.17
C GLN A 110 -2.13 5.35 3.75
N GLN A 111 -1.16 4.76 3.08
CA GLN A 111 -0.57 3.48 3.49
C GLN A 111 0.96 3.57 3.53
N THR A 112 1.57 3.00 4.56
CA THR A 112 3.03 2.84 4.62
C THR A 112 3.49 1.79 3.63
N GLY A 113 4.62 2.04 2.93
CA GLY A 113 5.15 1.07 1.97
C GLY A 113 6.28 1.62 1.10
N LYS A 114 6.67 0.82 0.13
CA LYS A 114 7.61 1.21 -0.92
C LYS A 114 6.84 1.67 -2.15
N TYR A 115 7.23 2.81 -2.71
CA TYR A 115 6.53 3.46 -3.80
C TYR A 115 7.45 3.71 -4.99
N TYR A 116 6.94 3.42 -6.19
CA TYR A 116 7.48 3.90 -7.45
C TYR A 116 6.79 5.22 -7.79
N ILE A 117 7.56 6.27 -8.04
CA ILE A 117 7.06 7.59 -8.37
C ILE A 117 7.73 8.07 -9.65
N THR A 118 6.95 8.50 -10.61
CA THR A 118 7.44 9.17 -11.81
C THR A 118 6.63 10.44 -12.06
N TYR A 119 7.30 11.44 -12.58
CA TYR A 119 6.65 12.68 -12.99
C TYR A 119 7.19 13.16 -14.33
N GLN A 120 6.39 13.97 -15.00
CA GLN A 120 6.81 14.75 -16.17
C GLN A 120 6.20 16.13 -16.13
N VAL A 121 6.92 17.10 -16.70
CA VAL A 121 6.48 18.48 -16.87
C VAL A 121 6.85 18.95 -18.27
N ASN A 122 5.88 19.51 -18.99
CA ASN A 122 6.02 20.04 -20.34
C ASN A 122 5.61 21.51 -20.35
N THR A 123 6.49 22.38 -20.80
CA THR A 123 6.26 23.82 -20.91
C THR A 123 6.21 24.27 -22.36
N THR A 124 5.48 25.34 -22.64
CA THR A 124 5.34 25.91 -23.98
C THR A 124 6.63 26.55 -24.50
N THR A 125 7.50 26.97 -23.60
CA THR A 125 8.79 27.58 -23.91
C THR A 125 9.91 26.92 -23.08
N ALA A 126 11.12 26.89 -23.60
CA ALA A 126 12.28 26.38 -22.90
C ALA A 126 12.64 27.29 -21.69
N LEU A 127 12.75 26.67 -20.50
CA LEU A 127 13.01 27.36 -19.25
C LEU A 127 14.27 26.81 -18.59
N LEU A 128 15.01 27.70 -17.90
CA LEU A 128 16.09 27.34 -17.00
C LEU A 128 15.54 27.27 -15.58
N VAL A 129 14.81 26.21 -15.26
CA VAL A 129 14.18 25.96 -13.98
C VAL A 129 14.35 24.48 -13.64
N SER A 130 14.39 24.16 -12.37
CA SER A 130 14.50 22.77 -11.89
C SER A 130 13.16 22.27 -11.40
N THR A 131 12.98 20.92 -11.42
CA THR A 131 11.81 20.25 -10.83
C THR A 131 12.24 19.28 -9.75
N ARG A 132 11.35 19.01 -8.81
CA ARG A 132 11.54 18.03 -7.73
C ARG A 132 10.23 17.48 -7.21
N LEU A 133 10.31 16.31 -6.56
CA LEU A 133 9.27 15.85 -5.65
C LEU A 133 9.56 16.37 -4.24
N TRP A 134 8.58 17.00 -3.63
CA TRP A 134 8.70 17.65 -2.33
C TRP A 134 7.94 16.87 -1.27
N LEU A 135 8.64 16.42 -0.25
CA LEU A 135 8.11 15.56 0.82
C LEU A 135 7.80 16.41 2.05
N ASN A 136 6.58 16.26 2.58
CA ASN A 136 6.11 16.87 3.83
C ASN A 136 6.32 18.41 3.89
N GLY A 137 6.28 19.07 2.75
CA GLY A 137 6.50 20.53 2.68
C GLY A 137 7.89 21.01 3.12
N SER A 138 8.86 20.12 3.25
CA SER A 138 10.15 20.45 3.89
C SER A 138 11.40 19.97 3.16
N THR A 139 11.38 18.81 2.50
CA THR A 139 12.58 18.20 1.91
C THR A 139 12.32 17.65 0.52
N ALA A 140 13.33 17.66 -0.36
CA ALA A 140 13.24 16.96 -1.63
C ALA A 140 13.39 15.45 -1.43
N ILE A 141 12.61 14.66 -2.16
CA ILE A 141 12.83 13.21 -2.20
C ILE A 141 14.19 12.97 -2.88
N PRO A 142 15.11 12.22 -2.26
CA PRO A 142 16.41 11.92 -2.85
C PRO A 142 16.27 11.32 -4.25
N GLY A 143 17.08 11.82 -5.20
CA GLY A 143 17.05 11.36 -6.59
C GLY A 143 15.89 11.92 -7.43
N SER A 144 14.97 12.69 -6.87
CA SER A 144 13.83 13.26 -7.63
C SER A 144 14.12 14.61 -8.28
N ILE A 145 15.28 15.19 -7.99
CA ILE A 145 15.65 16.50 -8.52
C ILE A 145 16.08 16.36 -9.98
N GLN A 146 15.41 17.09 -10.86
CA GLN A 146 15.85 17.34 -12.24
C GLN A 146 16.34 18.78 -12.33
N SER A 147 17.66 18.97 -12.30
CA SER A 147 18.28 20.28 -12.50
C SER A 147 18.53 20.50 -13.99
N SER A 148 18.13 21.65 -14.48
CA SER A 148 18.38 22.03 -15.88
C SER A 148 19.64 22.88 -15.97
N ALA A 149 20.68 22.34 -16.59
CA ALA A 149 21.91 23.07 -16.92
C ALA A 149 21.73 23.96 -18.16
N VAL A 150 20.73 23.62 -18.98
CA VAL A 150 20.31 24.36 -20.18
C VAL A 150 18.80 24.52 -20.16
N SER A 151 18.29 25.55 -20.86
CA SER A 151 16.84 25.72 -21.00
C SER A 151 16.20 24.51 -21.69
N THR A 152 15.14 23.99 -21.11
CA THR A 152 14.39 22.83 -21.62
C THR A 152 12.88 23.05 -21.51
N THR A 153 12.13 22.40 -22.39
CA THR A 153 10.68 22.36 -22.35
C THR A 153 10.15 21.09 -21.69
N PHE A 154 11.02 20.12 -21.45
CA PHE A 154 10.64 18.82 -20.88
C PHE A 154 11.53 18.48 -19.68
N MET A 155 10.88 18.11 -18.58
CA MET A 155 11.52 17.67 -17.34
C MET A 155 10.81 16.42 -16.85
N SER A 156 11.55 15.39 -16.49
CA SER A 156 10.98 14.17 -15.92
C SER A 156 11.99 13.49 -15.00
N ASN A 157 11.50 12.76 -14.02
CA ASN A 157 12.34 11.91 -13.19
C ASN A 157 11.53 10.76 -12.60
N THR A 158 12.25 9.73 -12.16
CA THR A 158 11.66 8.53 -11.58
C THR A 158 12.47 8.11 -10.34
N VAL A 159 11.76 7.79 -9.25
CA VAL A 159 12.37 7.34 -8.01
C VAL A 159 11.61 6.17 -7.41
N ILE A 160 12.30 5.38 -6.59
CA ILE A 160 11.68 4.42 -5.67
C ILE A 160 12.04 4.84 -4.25
N VAL A 161 11.02 5.00 -3.41
CA VAL A 161 11.16 5.55 -2.05
C VAL A 161 10.23 4.84 -1.07
N ASN A 162 10.64 4.75 0.20
CA ASN A 162 9.75 4.31 1.27
C ASN A 162 8.99 5.53 1.81
N LEU A 163 7.67 5.41 1.90
CA LEU A 163 6.78 6.42 2.45
C LEU A 163 5.98 5.85 3.60
N THR A 164 5.65 6.71 4.54
CA THR A 164 4.79 6.38 5.69
C THR A 164 3.42 7.02 5.50
N ALA A 165 2.37 6.36 5.96
CA ALA A 165 1.03 6.95 5.99
C ALA A 165 1.06 8.33 6.66
N GLY A 166 0.39 9.32 6.05
CA GLY A 166 0.46 10.72 6.45
C GLY A 166 1.54 11.54 5.74
N ASN A 167 2.52 10.91 5.06
CA ASN A 167 3.44 11.68 4.23
C ASN A 167 2.71 12.42 3.13
N THR A 168 3.17 13.63 2.79
CA THR A 168 2.62 14.43 1.70
C THR A 168 3.66 14.59 0.59
N ILE A 169 3.20 14.52 -0.66
CA ILE A 169 4.02 14.64 -1.87
C ILE A 169 3.46 15.74 -2.75
N SER A 170 4.34 16.63 -3.21
CA SER A 170 4.04 17.65 -4.21
C SER A 170 5.07 17.60 -5.32
N LEU A 171 4.66 17.92 -6.55
CA LEU A 171 5.56 18.19 -7.67
C LEU A 171 5.81 19.71 -7.71
N GLN A 172 7.07 20.12 -7.74
CA GLN A 172 7.45 21.54 -7.67
C GLN A 172 8.39 21.96 -8.80
N PHE A 173 8.20 23.19 -9.28
CA PHE A 173 9.30 23.99 -9.85
C PHE A 173 10.10 24.65 -8.75
N PHE A 174 11.43 24.82 -8.91
CA PHE A 174 12.29 25.54 -7.97
C PHE A 174 13.57 26.05 -8.64
N GLY A 175 14.35 26.84 -7.90
CA GLY A 175 15.71 27.27 -8.26
C GLY A 175 15.77 28.55 -9.09
N ALA A 176 14.67 29.00 -9.65
CA ALA A 176 14.61 30.26 -10.41
C ALA A 176 13.26 30.96 -10.25
N VAL A 177 13.24 32.27 -10.45
CA VAL A 177 12.03 33.08 -10.53
C VAL A 177 11.71 33.26 -12.00
N VAL A 178 10.79 32.47 -12.54
CA VAL A 178 10.40 32.50 -13.96
C VAL A 178 8.88 32.33 -14.07
N THR A 179 8.33 32.75 -15.20
CA THR A 179 6.95 32.44 -15.56
C THR A 179 6.93 31.20 -16.43
N ALA A 180 6.43 30.09 -15.91
CA ALA A 180 6.26 28.84 -16.61
C ALA A 180 4.82 28.72 -17.13
N ILE A 181 4.66 28.42 -18.41
CA ILE A 181 3.36 28.11 -19.01
C ILE A 181 3.37 26.64 -19.39
N LEU A 182 2.53 25.84 -18.75
CA LEU A 182 2.41 24.43 -19.08
C LEU A 182 1.73 24.26 -20.44
N ILE A 183 2.02 23.15 -21.11
CA ILE A 183 1.24 22.76 -22.30
C ILE A 183 -0.20 22.45 -21.84
N GLY A 184 -1.17 22.86 -22.65
CA GLY A 184 -2.61 22.70 -22.39
C GLY A 184 -3.36 22.22 -23.61
N GLY A 185 -4.66 22.57 -23.68
CA GLY A 185 -5.52 22.18 -24.80
C GLY A 185 -5.80 20.67 -24.85
N GLY A 186 -5.80 20.00 -23.71
CA GLY A 186 -5.97 18.56 -23.62
C GLY A 186 -4.66 17.76 -23.59
N ALA A 187 -3.53 18.35 -24.00
CA ALA A 187 -2.22 17.73 -23.88
C ALA A 187 -1.68 17.81 -22.44
N THR A 188 -0.86 16.85 -22.05
CA THR A 188 -0.30 16.78 -20.70
C THR A 188 0.79 17.82 -20.50
N GLY A 189 0.49 18.88 -19.75
CA GLY A 189 1.46 19.88 -19.31
C GLY A 189 2.26 19.45 -18.09
N ALA A 190 1.64 18.68 -17.19
CA ALA A 190 2.34 18.02 -16.08
C ALA A 190 1.59 16.75 -15.67
N SER A 191 2.31 15.77 -15.16
CA SER A 191 1.70 14.59 -14.55
C SER A 191 2.56 14.01 -13.43
N LEU A 192 1.89 13.32 -12.50
CA LEU A 192 2.48 12.57 -11.41
C LEU A 192 1.82 11.20 -11.35
N THR A 193 2.63 10.15 -11.37
CA THR A 193 2.20 8.78 -11.17
C THR A 193 2.89 8.20 -9.95
N ILE A 194 2.13 7.62 -9.04
CA ILE A 194 2.64 6.96 -7.85
C ILE A 194 2.01 5.57 -7.76
N ILE A 195 2.82 4.54 -7.59
CA ILE A 195 2.36 3.15 -7.45
C ILE A 195 3.02 2.55 -6.22
N ARG A 196 2.24 1.98 -5.32
CA ARG A 196 2.75 1.22 -4.18
C ARG A 196 3.24 -0.14 -4.66
N LEU A 197 4.48 -0.49 -4.29
CA LEU A 197 5.13 -1.75 -4.66
C LEU A 197 4.97 -2.83 -3.58
N SER A 198 4.90 -2.42 -2.29
CA SER A 198 4.75 -3.34 -1.15
C SER A 198 4.24 -2.59 0.08
#